data_83e00a539d0ab7b1410485b66b13f807
#
_entry.id   83e00a539d0ab7b1410485b66b13f807
#
_cell.length_a   1.000
_cell.length_b   1.000
_cell.length_c   1.000
_cell.angle_alpha   90.00
_cell.angle_beta   90.00
_cell.angle_gamma   90.00
#
_symmetry.space_group_name_H-M   'P 1'
#
loop_
_entity.id
_entity.type
_entity.pdbx_description
1 polymer ?
#
loop_
_entity_poly.entity_id
_entity_poly.type
_entity_poly.pdbx_seq_one_letter_code
_entity_poly.pdbx_strand_id
1 'polypeptide(L)'
;MTVSVVLFTADLRLRDHPPLHAALRSANEVVPLFVLDPGIRAAGFDAPNRRAFLADCLHDLDASLRRRGGRLVLRSGPVVREVCAVAAACGAAEVHMAAGVTAYAHRREERLRKELGAAGAALRVHEAVITALAPGTVTPAGSDHYGVFTPYLRRWSRETLRRPLAAPRAVRVPDGVRGEPLPVRADVSGTSPGLPPGGETAGRDRFARWSRSGGLAAYEDRHDDLAGDATSRLSPYFHFGALSAAEAVHRARGQGGQGAEAFVRQLCWRDFHHQVLAARPEASWRDYRTRDDRWRGEDDAAEDIAAWRDGRTGYPIVDAAMRQLRHEGWMHNRARLLAASFLTKTLYVDWRIGARHFLDLLVDGDVVNNQLNWQWAAGTGTDTRPHRVLNPTVQARRFDPHGAYVRRWVPELADVDAGRIHEPWRLPPDRRDALGYPDPVVGLAEGLTRFRRARGRD
;
A
#
# COMPACT_ATOMS: atom_id res chain seq x y z
N MET A 1 10.39 -39.25 5.34
CA MET A 1 9.47 -38.17 5.78
C MET A 1 9.27 -37.24 4.60
N THR A 2 8.05 -36.72 4.41
CA THR A 2 7.76 -35.78 3.34
C THR A 2 8.04 -34.35 3.81
N VAL A 3 8.66 -33.55 2.98
CA VAL A 3 9.01 -32.14 3.26
C VAL A 3 8.33 -31.24 2.23
N SER A 4 7.81 -30.10 2.67
CA SER A 4 7.35 -29.02 1.81
C SER A 4 8.02 -27.70 2.20
N VAL A 5 8.17 -26.79 1.24
CA VAL A 5 8.65 -25.42 1.48
C VAL A 5 7.45 -24.46 1.35
N VAL A 6 7.36 -23.48 2.24
CA VAL A 6 6.44 -22.34 2.11
C VAL A 6 7.23 -21.07 1.88
N LEU A 7 7.17 -20.56 0.67
CA LEU A 7 7.78 -19.28 0.32
C LEU A 7 6.84 -18.14 0.74
N PHE A 8 7.19 -17.47 1.83
CA PHE A 8 6.53 -16.24 2.24
C PHE A 8 6.94 -15.09 1.33
N THR A 9 5.99 -14.23 1.00
CA THR A 9 6.19 -13.05 0.16
C THR A 9 5.49 -11.82 0.77
N ALA A 10 4.32 -11.42 0.27
CA ALA A 10 3.47 -10.39 0.84
C ALA A 10 2.35 -11.01 1.70
N ASP A 11 2.70 -11.97 2.54
CA ASP A 11 1.78 -12.78 3.37
C ASP A 11 2.41 -13.17 4.72
N LEU A 12 3.12 -12.21 5.35
CA LEU A 12 3.95 -12.41 6.56
C LEU A 12 3.10 -12.58 7.83
N ARG A 13 2.35 -13.69 7.89
CA ARG A 13 1.48 -14.06 9.00
C ARG A 13 1.31 -15.56 9.12
N LEU A 14 0.86 -16.05 10.27
CA LEU A 14 0.50 -17.46 10.48
C LEU A 14 -1.02 -17.68 10.45
N ARG A 15 -1.79 -16.67 10.89
CA ARG A 15 -3.23 -16.77 10.88
C ARG A 15 -3.78 -16.46 9.51
N ASP A 16 -4.74 -17.28 9.07
CA ASP A 16 -5.34 -17.18 7.76
C ASP A 16 -4.33 -17.22 6.60
N HIS A 17 -3.47 -18.26 6.64
CA HIS A 17 -2.39 -18.45 5.68
C HIS A 17 -2.58 -19.77 4.88
N PRO A 18 -3.35 -19.76 3.77
CA PRO A 18 -3.64 -20.95 2.97
C PRO A 18 -2.41 -21.75 2.51
N PRO A 19 -1.32 -21.12 2.00
CA PRO A 19 -0.10 -21.86 1.61
C PRO A 19 0.47 -22.69 2.76
N LEU A 20 0.61 -22.12 3.97
CA LEU A 20 1.14 -22.84 5.14
C LEU A 20 0.23 -24.01 5.55
N HIS A 21 -1.08 -23.77 5.56
CA HIS A 21 -2.04 -24.84 5.87
C HIS A 21 -2.04 -25.98 4.84
N ALA A 22 -1.84 -25.66 3.56
CA ALA A 22 -1.72 -26.67 2.51
C ALA A 22 -0.45 -27.49 2.70
N ALA A 23 0.70 -26.84 2.92
CA ALA A 23 1.98 -27.50 3.16
C ALA A 23 1.93 -28.42 4.39
N LEU A 24 1.33 -27.96 5.51
CA LEU A 24 1.19 -28.77 6.73
C LEU A 24 0.23 -29.97 6.58
N ARG A 25 -0.62 -29.98 5.57
CA ARG A 25 -1.47 -31.16 5.24
C ARG A 25 -0.78 -32.13 4.29
N SER A 26 0.12 -31.65 3.43
CA SER A 26 0.79 -32.49 2.43
C SER A 26 2.12 -33.08 2.93
N ALA A 27 2.70 -32.53 4.01
CA ALA A 27 4.01 -32.93 4.50
C ALA A 27 4.10 -33.02 6.03
N ASN A 28 5.02 -33.88 6.49
CA ASN A 28 5.32 -34.04 7.92
C ASN A 28 6.15 -32.88 8.48
N GLU A 29 6.99 -32.29 7.62
CA GLU A 29 7.87 -31.17 7.93
C GLU A 29 7.71 -30.06 6.89
N VAL A 30 7.77 -28.81 7.35
CA VAL A 30 7.58 -27.64 6.50
C VAL A 30 8.70 -26.64 6.77
N VAL A 31 9.34 -26.16 5.70
CA VAL A 31 10.35 -25.10 5.75
C VAL A 31 9.69 -23.75 5.46
N PRO A 32 9.41 -22.90 6.47
CA PRO A 32 9.01 -21.52 6.26
C PRO A 32 10.20 -20.73 5.74
N LEU A 33 10.15 -20.30 4.48
CA LEU A 33 11.24 -19.62 3.78
C LEU A 33 10.86 -18.19 3.42
N PHE A 34 11.75 -17.25 3.71
CA PHE A 34 11.71 -15.91 3.13
C PHE A 34 13.02 -15.62 2.40
N VAL A 35 12.95 -14.96 1.24
CA VAL A 35 14.15 -14.62 0.44
C VAL A 35 14.25 -13.11 0.28
N LEU A 36 15.36 -12.54 0.74
CA LEU A 36 15.74 -11.15 0.43
C LEU A 36 16.27 -11.09 -1.00
N ASP A 37 15.38 -10.76 -1.95
CA ASP A 37 15.71 -10.74 -3.37
C ASP A 37 16.32 -9.39 -3.80
N PRO A 38 17.59 -9.36 -4.26
CA PRO A 38 18.22 -8.16 -4.79
C PRO A 38 17.49 -7.58 -6.02
N GLY A 39 16.68 -8.37 -6.72
CA GLY A 39 15.86 -7.90 -7.83
C GLY A 39 14.84 -6.82 -7.43
N ILE A 40 14.37 -6.84 -6.18
CA ILE A 40 13.49 -5.79 -5.63
C ILE A 40 14.25 -4.46 -5.52
N ARG A 41 15.50 -4.51 -5.05
CA ARG A 41 16.39 -3.34 -4.98
C ARG A 41 16.71 -2.81 -6.39
N ALA A 42 17.11 -3.69 -7.30
CA ALA A 42 17.43 -3.32 -8.67
C ALA A 42 16.23 -2.69 -9.41
N ALA A 43 15.02 -3.12 -9.09
CA ALA A 43 13.78 -2.51 -9.60
C ALA A 43 13.41 -1.18 -8.90
N GLY A 44 14.21 -0.73 -7.92
CA GLY A 44 14.01 0.52 -7.21
C GLY A 44 12.91 0.51 -6.15
N PHE A 45 12.50 -0.65 -5.66
CA PHE A 45 11.45 -0.77 -4.62
C PHE A 45 12.02 -0.92 -3.20
N ASP A 46 13.32 -0.78 -3.03
CA ASP A 46 14.00 -0.87 -1.74
C ASP A 46 14.02 0.49 -1.04
N ALA A 47 13.01 0.76 -0.19
CA ALA A 47 12.92 2.00 0.58
C ALA A 47 13.15 1.74 2.08
N PRO A 48 13.81 2.68 2.80
CA PRO A 48 14.15 2.51 4.21
C PRO A 48 12.95 2.15 5.10
N ASN A 49 11.83 2.85 4.95
CA ASN A 49 10.62 2.59 5.74
C ASN A 49 10.10 1.17 5.54
N ARG A 50 10.09 0.67 4.30
CA ARG A 50 9.66 -0.70 4.02
C ARG A 50 10.65 -1.74 4.52
N ARG A 51 11.97 -1.48 4.43
CA ARG A 51 12.99 -2.39 5.00
C ARG A 51 12.87 -2.52 6.51
N ALA A 52 12.70 -1.39 7.21
CA ALA A 52 12.55 -1.40 8.66
C ALA A 52 11.27 -2.13 9.10
N PHE A 53 10.15 -1.88 8.43
CA PHE A 53 8.89 -2.56 8.72
C PHE A 53 8.94 -4.06 8.36
N LEU A 54 9.63 -4.44 7.28
CA LEU A 54 9.88 -5.83 6.91
C LEU A 54 10.69 -6.55 7.98
N ALA A 55 11.76 -5.92 8.50
CA ALA A 55 12.55 -6.49 9.58
C ALA A 55 11.67 -6.85 10.79
N ASP A 56 10.82 -5.92 11.24
CA ASP A 56 9.86 -6.20 12.32
C ASP A 56 8.92 -7.37 11.97
N CYS A 57 8.41 -7.42 10.73
CA CYS A 57 7.52 -8.50 10.29
C CYS A 57 8.21 -9.87 10.32
N LEU A 58 9.48 -9.95 9.89
CA LEU A 58 10.25 -11.20 9.88
C LEU A 58 10.55 -11.67 11.30
N HIS A 59 10.89 -10.76 12.21
CA HIS A 59 11.11 -11.09 13.63
C HIS A 59 9.81 -11.58 14.31
N ASP A 60 8.68 -10.92 14.08
CA ASP A 60 7.39 -11.35 14.65
C ASP A 60 6.95 -12.71 14.09
N LEU A 61 7.16 -12.94 12.79
CA LEU A 61 6.87 -14.22 12.13
C LEU A 61 7.75 -15.34 12.68
N ASP A 62 9.06 -15.12 12.83
CA ASP A 62 9.98 -16.12 13.40
C ASP A 62 9.64 -16.42 14.85
N ALA A 63 9.40 -15.41 15.68
CA ALA A 63 8.96 -15.59 17.06
C ALA A 63 7.64 -16.37 17.14
N SER A 64 6.71 -16.12 16.23
CA SER A 64 5.43 -16.85 16.15
C SER A 64 5.59 -18.29 15.71
N LEU A 65 6.54 -18.57 14.81
CA LEU A 65 6.93 -19.93 14.40
C LEU A 65 7.62 -20.69 15.55
N ARG A 66 8.57 -20.03 16.24
CA ARG A 66 9.31 -20.64 17.38
C ARG A 66 8.38 -21.07 18.49
N ARG A 67 7.35 -20.29 18.83
CA ARG A 67 6.31 -20.71 19.81
C ARG A 67 5.55 -21.96 19.39
N ARG A 68 5.70 -22.40 18.13
CA ARG A 68 5.04 -23.59 17.55
C ARG A 68 6.02 -24.71 17.17
N GLY A 69 7.27 -24.61 17.65
CA GLY A 69 8.32 -25.59 17.40
C GLY A 69 9.04 -25.44 16.05
N GLY A 70 8.71 -24.39 15.27
CA GLY A 70 9.34 -24.10 13.99
C GLY A 70 10.33 -22.93 14.05
N ARG A 71 10.78 -22.49 12.90
CA ARG A 71 11.59 -21.27 12.71
C ARG A 71 11.42 -20.75 11.30
N LEU A 72 11.71 -19.47 11.09
CA LEU A 72 11.82 -18.90 9.75
C LEU A 72 13.23 -19.17 9.20
N VAL A 73 13.32 -19.60 7.96
CA VAL A 73 14.57 -19.72 7.22
C VAL A 73 14.70 -18.48 6.34
N LEU A 74 15.70 -17.65 6.58
CA LEU A 74 16.02 -16.49 5.75
C LEU A 74 17.14 -16.85 4.77
N ARG A 75 17.00 -16.43 3.53
CA ARG A 75 18.04 -16.51 2.51
C ARG A 75 18.18 -15.16 1.80
N SER A 76 19.36 -14.86 1.30
CA SER A 76 19.62 -13.67 0.47
C SER A 76 20.13 -14.09 -0.91
N GLY A 77 19.50 -13.56 -1.95
CA GLY A 77 19.89 -13.88 -3.33
C GLY A 77 18.71 -13.89 -4.30
N PRO A 78 18.95 -14.21 -5.58
CA PRO A 78 17.89 -14.37 -6.57
C PRO A 78 16.87 -15.42 -6.10
N VAL A 79 15.61 -15.00 -5.92
CA VAL A 79 14.58 -15.79 -5.25
C VAL A 79 14.40 -17.19 -5.84
N VAL A 80 14.45 -17.34 -7.17
CA VAL A 80 14.27 -18.64 -7.83
C VAL A 80 15.41 -19.59 -7.45
N ARG A 81 16.67 -19.11 -7.50
CA ARG A 81 17.85 -19.89 -7.13
C ARG A 81 17.81 -20.36 -5.67
N GLU A 82 17.49 -19.44 -4.76
CA GLU A 82 17.47 -19.74 -3.33
C GLU A 82 16.34 -20.72 -2.97
N VAL A 83 15.16 -20.56 -3.57
CA VAL A 83 14.02 -21.49 -3.36
C VAL A 83 14.38 -22.89 -3.87
N CYS A 84 14.94 -23.01 -5.08
CA CYS A 84 15.35 -24.31 -5.64
C CYS A 84 16.45 -24.96 -4.81
N ALA A 85 17.44 -24.16 -4.34
CA ALA A 85 18.52 -24.66 -3.50
C ALA A 85 18.00 -25.20 -2.15
N VAL A 86 17.08 -24.48 -1.50
CA VAL A 86 16.45 -24.95 -0.24
C VAL A 86 15.60 -26.19 -0.49
N ALA A 87 14.79 -26.21 -1.56
CA ALA A 87 13.95 -27.36 -1.89
C ALA A 87 14.80 -28.62 -2.14
N ALA A 88 15.88 -28.49 -2.89
CA ALA A 88 16.81 -29.60 -3.13
C ALA A 88 17.52 -30.07 -1.85
N ALA A 89 17.99 -29.13 -1.02
CA ALA A 89 18.72 -29.45 0.20
C ALA A 89 17.88 -30.21 1.23
N CYS A 90 16.56 -29.99 1.28
CA CYS A 90 15.66 -30.70 2.18
C CYS A 90 14.80 -31.79 1.49
N GLY A 91 15.02 -32.07 0.21
CA GLY A 91 14.24 -33.04 -0.55
C GLY A 91 12.74 -32.70 -0.61
N ALA A 92 12.40 -31.43 -0.73
CA ALA A 92 11.01 -31.01 -0.74
C ALA A 92 10.29 -31.43 -2.04
N ALA A 93 9.15 -32.10 -1.89
CA ALA A 93 8.31 -32.50 -3.02
C ALA A 93 7.44 -31.34 -3.53
N GLU A 94 7.11 -30.38 -2.67
CA GLU A 94 6.24 -29.26 -3.00
C GLU A 94 6.78 -27.94 -2.43
N VAL A 95 6.61 -26.87 -3.21
CA VAL A 95 6.81 -25.47 -2.78
C VAL A 95 5.48 -24.75 -2.88
N HIS A 96 5.00 -24.19 -1.75
CA HIS A 96 3.76 -23.44 -1.66
C HIS A 96 4.03 -21.96 -1.55
N MET A 97 3.24 -21.13 -2.25
CA MET A 97 3.34 -19.66 -2.17
C MET A 97 2.01 -18.99 -2.48
N ALA A 98 1.87 -17.71 -2.07
CA ALA A 98 0.75 -16.88 -2.47
C ALA A 98 0.90 -16.38 -3.93
N ALA A 99 -0.22 -16.35 -4.66
CA ALA A 99 -0.30 -15.73 -5.99
C ALA A 99 -0.05 -14.21 -5.90
N GLY A 100 0.67 -13.67 -6.86
CA GLY A 100 0.87 -12.24 -7.03
C GLY A 100 0.33 -11.73 -8.37
N VAL A 101 0.08 -10.41 -8.47
CA VAL A 101 -0.51 -9.80 -9.68
C VAL A 101 0.46 -8.91 -10.46
N THR A 102 1.65 -8.68 -9.96
CA THR A 102 2.64 -7.84 -10.64
C THR A 102 3.40 -8.64 -11.69
N ALA A 103 3.90 -7.97 -12.72
CA ALA A 103 4.75 -8.61 -13.74
C ALA A 103 5.98 -9.32 -13.14
N TYR A 104 6.54 -8.78 -12.04
CA TYR A 104 7.60 -9.44 -11.29
C TYR A 104 7.12 -10.76 -10.67
N ALA A 105 5.94 -10.76 -10.02
CA ALA A 105 5.39 -11.96 -9.41
C ALA A 105 5.10 -13.07 -10.44
N HIS A 106 4.49 -12.73 -11.57
CA HIS A 106 4.21 -13.68 -12.65
C HIS A 106 5.51 -14.29 -13.22
N ARG A 107 6.53 -13.47 -13.52
CA ARG A 107 7.83 -13.99 -14.01
C ARG A 107 8.52 -14.89 -12.97
N ARG A 108 8.42 -14.55 -11.68
CA ARG A 108 8.95 -15.39 -10.59
C ARG A 108 8.23 -16.73 -10.51
N GLU A 109 6.91 -16.73 -10.56
CA GLU A 109 6.09 -17.95 -10.53
C GLU A 109 6.36 -18.86 -11.72
N GLU A 110 6.45 -18.30 -12.92
CA GLU A 110 6.73 -19.03 -14.15
C GLU A 110 8.11 -19.69 -14.09
N ARG A 111 9.15 -18.95 -13.66
CA ARG A 111 10.51 -19.49 -13.51
C ARG A 111 10.58 -20.55 -12.41
N LEU A 112 9.92 -20.34 -11.27
CA LEU A 112 9.85 -21.34 -10.20
C LEU A 112 9.18 -22.62 -10.67
N ARG A 113 8.08 -22.52 -11.40
CA ARG A 113 7.36 -23.69 -11.94
C ARG A 113 8.26 -24.51 -12.86
N LYS A 114 9.00 -23.83 -13.74
CA LYS A 114 9.96 -24.47 -14.67
C LYS A 114 11.10 -25.15 -13.94
N GLU A 115 11.81 -24.42 -13.07
CA GLU A 115 13.05 -24.92 -12.43
C GLU A 115 12.75 -25.99 -11.37
N LEU A 116 11.70 -25.82 -10.57
CA LEU A 116 11.26 -26.86 -9.61
C LEU A 116 10.76 -28.11 -10.33
N GLY A 117 9.99 -27.95 -11.42
CA GLY A 117 9.53 -29.10 -12.22
C GLY A 117 10.68 -29.91 -12.80
N ALA A 118 11.74 -29.24 -13.29
CA ALA A 118 12.95 -29.92 -13.77
C ALA A 118 13.70 -30.68 -12.65
N ALA A 119 13.56 -30.23 -11.40
CA ALA A 119 14.14 -30.88 -10.21
C ALA A 119 13.21 -31.91 -9.56
N GLY A 120 12.03 -32.19 -10.13
CA GLY A 120 11.06 -33.17 -9.60
C GLY A 120 10.18 -32.63 -8.45
N ALA A 121 10.17 -31.33 -8.19
CA ALA A 121 9.32 -30.69 -7.19
C ALA A 121 8.18 -29.91 -7.84
N ALA A 122 7.01 -29.83 -7.16
CA ALA A 122 5.84 -29.12 -7.66
C ALA A 122 5.69 -27.73 -7.04
N LEU A 123 5.40 -26.70 -7.85
CA LEU A 123 4.99 -25.40 -7.35
C LEU A 123 3.46 -25.38 -7.15
N ARG A 124 3.01 -25.03 -5.94
CA ARG A 124 1.62 -24.84 -5.55
C ARG A 124 1.36 -23.34 -5.27
N VAL A 125 0.70 -22.67 -6.19
CA VAL A 125 0.34 -21.25 -6.05
C VAL A 125 -1.08 -21.16 -5.48
N HIS A 126 -1.26 -20.35 -4.45
CA HIS A 126 -2.53 -20.18 -3.74
C HIS A 126 -3.10 -18.79 -3.97
N GLU A 127 -4.32 -18.74 -4.49
CA GLU A 127 -5.07 -17.52 -4.72
C GLU A 127 -5.77 -17.00 -3.45
N ALA A 128 -6.30 -15.78 -3.50
CA ALA A 128 -7.01 -15.12 -2.39
C ALA A 128 -6.27 -15.15 -1.05
N VAL A 129 -4.95 -15.02 -1.09
CA VAL A 129 -4.09 -14.90 0.11
C VAL A 129 -3.80 -13.44 0.41
N ILE A 130 -3.45 -12.67 -0.63
CA ILE A 130 -3.14 -11.24 -0.54
C ILE A 130 -4.42 -10.40 -0.56
N THR A 131 -5.40 -10.79 -1.37
CA THR A 131 -6.71 -10.15 -1.52
C THR A 131 -7.79 -10.92 -0.77
N ALA A 132 -8.95 -10.30 -0.52
CA ALA A 132 -10.10 -11.00 0.05
C ALA A 132 -10.75 -11.94 -0.97
N LEU A 133 -10.80 -11.53 -2.24
CA LEU A 133 -11.27 -12.31 -3.37
C LEU A 133 -10.16 -12.37 -4.43
N ALA A 134 -9.93 -13.54 -5.04
CA ALA A 134 -8.90 -13.68 -6.07
C ALA A 134 -9.22 -12.80 -7.29
N PRO A 135 -8.23 -12.14 -7.89
CA PRO A 135 -8.40 -11.48 -9.18
C PRO A 135 -8.97 -12.45 -10.23
N GLY A 136 -9.92 -11.98 -11.03
CA GLY A 136 -10.59 -12.84 -12.04
C GLY A 136 -11.78 -13.65 -11.53
N THR A 137 -12.00 -13.75 -10.20
CA THR A 137 -13.19 -14.44 -9.65
C THR A 137 -14.50 -13.77 -10.11
N VAL A 138 -14.50 -12.45 -10.22
CA VAL A 138 -15.63 -11.68 -10.74
C VAL A 138 -15.20 -10.86 -11.94
N THR A 139 -15.88 -11.06 -13.08
CA THR A 139 -15.65 -10.35 -14.33
C THR A 139 -16.97 -9.88 -14.91
N PRO A 140 -17.01 -8.77 -15.67
CA PRO A 140 -18.18 -8.37 -16.41
C PRO A 140 -18.36 -9.24 -17.66
N ALA A 141 -19.56 -9.30 -18.21
CA ALA A 141 -19.79 -9.94 -19.51
C ALA A 141 -18.96 -9.22 -20.59
N GLY A 142 -18.23 -9.99 -21.39
CA GLY A 142 -17.45 -9.47 -22.52
C GLY A 142 -16.14 -8.75 -22.17
N SER A 143 -15.67 -8.82 -20.90
CA SER A 143 -14.38 -8.27 -20.50
C SER A 143 -13.72 -9.14 -19.41
N ASP A 144 -12.40 -9.07 -19.33
CA ASP A 144 -11.58 -9.81 -18.38
C ASP A 144 -11.47 -9.13 -17.02
N HIS A 145 -11.91 -7.86 -16.87
CA HIS A 145 -11.89 -7.12 -15.62
C HIS A 145 -12.91 -5.97 -15.60
N TYR A 146 -13.22 -5.48 -14.40
CA TYR A 146 -14.02 -4.28 -14.21
C TYR A 146 -13.14 -3.03 -14.30
N GLY A 147 -13.45 -2.12 -15.22
CA GLY A 147 -12.81 -0.80 -15.31
C GLY A 147 -13.48 0.29 -14.48
N VAL A 148 -14.55 -0.03 -13.73
CA VAL A 148 -15.31 0.92 -12.88
C VAL A 148 -15.63 0.24 -11.54
N PHE A 149 -15.38 0.94 -10.43
CA PHE A 149 -15.50 0.40 -9.08
C PHE A 149 -16.94 0.00 -8.68
N THR A 150 -17.92 0.85 -8.94
CA THR A 150 -19.30 0.59 -8.43
C THR A 150 -19.91 -0.73 -8.92
N PRO A 151 -19.86 -1.10 -10.21
CA PRO A 151 -20.34 -2.39 -10.65
C PRO A 151 -19.48 -3.55 -10.08
N TYR A 152 -18.16 -3.37 -9.93
CA TYR A 152 -17.30 -4.35 -9.27
C TYR A 152 -17.74 -4.59 -7.83
N LEU A 153 -17.92 -3.53 -7.03
CA LEU A 153 -18.38 -3.63 -5.63
C LEU A 153 -19.69 -4.41 -5.52
N ARG A 154 -20.67 -4.12 -6.39
CA ARG A 154 -21.96 -4.81 -6.40
C ARG A 154 -21.81 -6.31 -6.62
N ARG A 155 -20.90 -6.72 -7.49
CA ARG A 155 -20.63 -8.13 -7.77
C ARG A 155 -19.82 -8.77 -6.66
N TRP A 156 -18.72 -8.13 -6.26
CA TRP A 156 -17.83 -8.56 -5.18
C TRP A 156 -18.58 -8.80 -3.86
N SER A 157 -19.53 -7.92 -3.52
CA SER A 157 -20.30 -8.03 -2.27
C SER A 157 -21.21 -9.26 -2.20
N ARG A 158 -21.54 -9.87 -3.33
CA ARG A 158 -22.37 -11.10 -3.43
C ARG A 158 -21.55 -12.37 -3.34
N GLU A 159 -20.23 -12.28 -3.46
CA GLU A 159 -19.36 -13.43 -3.42
C GLU A 159 -19.16 -13.92 -1.98
N THR A 160 -19.12 -15.25 -1.83
CA THR A 160 -18.81 -15.87 -0.56
C THR A 160 -17.31 -15.94 -0.37
N LEU A 161 -16.80 -15.20 0.60
CA LEU A 161 -15.39 -15.27 0.95
C LEU A 161 -15.10 -16.56 1.72
N ARG A 162 -13.93 -17.16 1.47
CA ARG A 162 -13.47 -18.30 2.26
C ARG A 162 -13.42 -17.95 3.75
N ARG A 163 -13.70 -18.92 4.62
CA ARG A 163 -13.57 -18.74 6.07
C ARG A 163 -12.09 -18.58 6.45
N PRO A 164 -11.77 -17.67 7.37
CA PRO A 164 -10.42 -17.52 7.86
C PRO A 164 -9.92 -18.76 8.58
N LEU A 165 -8.67 -19.13 8.32
CA LEU A 165 -8.00 -20.28 8.94
C LEU A 165 -7.37 -19.86 10.29
N ALA A 166 -7.46 -20.70 11.30
CA ALA A 166 -6.72 -20.50 12.55
C ALA A 166 -5.20 -20.61 12.30
N ALA A 167 -4.39 -20.00 13.15
CA ALA A 167 -2.94 -20.26 13.10
C ALA A 167 -2.67 -21.74 13.41
N PRO A 168 -1.68 -22.38 12.76
CA PRO A 168 -1.35 -23.79 13.02
C PRO A 168 -0.90 -23.98 14.47
N ARG A 169 -1.16 -25.16 15.04
CA ARG A 169 -0.76 -25.50 16.41
C ARG A 169 0.72 -25.81 16.52
N ALA A 170 1.29 -26.44 15.51
CA ALA A 170 2.69 -26.84 15.45
C ALA A 170 3.22 -26.69 14.02
N VAL A 171 4.50 -26.39 13.89
CA VAL A 171 5.27 -26.41 12.65
C VAL A 171 6.58 -27.13 12.94
N ARG A 172 6.85 -28.19 12.21
CA ARG A 172 8.12 -28.93 12.31
C ARG A 172 8.99 -28.55 11.11
N VAL A 173 10.23 -28.18 11.38
CA VAL A 173 11.22 -27.82 10.34
C VAL A 173 12.29 -28.88 10.36
N PRO A 174 12.69 -29.46 9.20
CA PRO A 174 13.73 -30.49 9.17
C PRO A 174 15.03 -29.97 9.73
N ASP A 175 15.81 -30.90 10.34
CA ASP A 175 17.16 -30.62 10.80
C ASP A 175 18.07 -30.34 9.60
N GLY A 176 19.12 -29.52 9.81
CA GLY A 176 20.11 -29.21 8.79
C GLY A 176 19.76 -28.09 7.81
N VAL A 177 18.52 -27.64 7.69
CA VAL A 177 18.17 -26.47 6.88
C VAL A 177 18.60 -25.21 7.63
N ARG A 178 19.67 -24.55 7.14
CA ARG A 178 20.23 -23.35 7.77
C ARG A 178 19.64 -22.09 7.13
N GLY A 179 19.40 -21.07 7.95
CA GLY A 179 19.02 -19.71 7.53
C GLY A 179 20.10 -18.70 7.90
N GLU A 180 20.02 -17.53 7.29
CA GLU A 180 20.79 -16.34 7.62
C GLU A 180 20.17 -15.60 8.83
N PRO A 181 20.94 -14.72 9.51
CA PRO A 181 20.40 -13.84 10.53
C PRO A 181 19.31 -12.92 9.99
N LEU A 182 18.27 -12.68 10.78
CA LEU A 182 17.20 -11.74 10.40
C LEU A 182 17.72 -10.30 10.40
N PRO A 183 17.30 -9.45 9.44
CA PRO A 183 17.64 -8.04 9.43
C PRO A 183 17.06 -7.34 10.66
N VAL A 184 17.78 -6.36 11.21
CA VAL A 184 17.36 -5.60 12.40
C VAL A 184 16.88 -4.21 11.98
N ARG A 185 15.73 -3.78 12.49
CA ARG A 185 15.16 -2.45 12.20
C ARG A 185 16.15 -1.32 12.52
N ALA A 186 16.86 -1.43 13.62
CA ALA A 186 17.82 -0.40 14.08
C ALA A 186 18.97 -0.17 13.10
N ASP A 187 19.29 -1.15 12.24
CA ASP A 187 20.37 -1.04 11.26
C ASP A 187 19.93 -0.33 9.98
N VAL A 188 18.64 0.02 9.86
CA VAL A 188 18.10 0.70 8.68
C VAL A 188 18.15 2.21 8.88
N SER A 189 19.09 2.87 8.23
CA SER A 189 19.18 4.35 8.20
C SER A 189 18.13 4.96 7.26
N GLY A 190 17.77 6.24 7.52
CA GLY A 190 16.86 7.02 6.68
C GLY A 190 15.38 6.67 6.85
N THR A 191 15.01 6.05 7.95
CA THR A 191 13.61 5.77 8.29
C THR A 191 12.88 7.01 8.79
N SER A 192 11.59 7.10 8.52
CA SER A 192 10.72 8.15 9.06
C SER A 192 10.64 8.05 10.59
N PRO A 193 10.71 9.20 11.33
CA PRO A 193 10.69 9.19 12.80
C PRO A 193 9.45 8.55 13.42
N GLY A 194 8.28 8.74 12.79
CA GLY A 194 6.99 8.22 13.25
C GLY A 194 6.59 6.87 12.66
N LEU A 195 7.54 6.10 12.09
CA LEU A 195 7.26 4.83 11.44
C LEU A 195 6.67 3.80 12.42
N PRO A 196 5.47 3.23 12.15
CA PRO A 196 4.84 2.25 13.03
C PRO A 196 5.64 0.93 13.09
N PRO A 197 5.48 0.12 14.17
CA PRO A 197 6.04 -1.22 14.24
C PRO A 197 5.35 -2.16 13.25
N GLY A 198 6.11 -3.11 12.68
CA GLY A 198 5.62 -4.17 11.79
C GLY A 198 5.17 -5.43 12.53
N GLY A 199 4.70 -6.42 11.77
CA GLY A 199 4.34 -7.76 12.25
C GLY A 199 2.84 -8.03 12.40
N GLU A 200 2.48 -9.32 12.41
CA GLU A 200 1.10 -9.79 12.58
C GLU A 200 0.55 -9.36 13.95
N THR A 201 1.35 -9.50 15.00
CA THR A 201 0.97 -9.15 16.38
C THR A 201 0.60 -7.67 16.47
N ALA A 202 1.48 -6.78 16.02
CA ALA A 202 1.23 -5.33 16.03
C ALA A 202 0.00 -4.93 15.21
N GLY A 203 -0.17 -5.53 14.03
CA GLY A 203 -1.32 -5.30 13.16
C GLY A 203 -2.63 -5.73 13.81
N ARG A 204 -2.67 -6.91 14.44
CA ARG A 204 -3.85 -7.43 15.12
C ARG A 204 -4.23 -6.60 16.35
N ASP A 205 -3.25 -6.20 17.13
CA ASP A 205 -3.45 -5.33 18.30
C ASP A 205 -3.99 -3.97 17.88
N ARG A 206 -3.43 -3.39 16.81
CA ARG A 206 -3.92 -2.14 16.25
C ARG A 206 -5.38 -2.25 15.78
N PHE A 207 -5.70 -3.30 15.01
CA PHE A 207 -7.06 -3.53 14.54
C PHE A 207 -8.04 -3.71 15.71
N ALA A 208 -7.64 -4.50 16.71
CA ALA A 208 -8.47 -4.75 17.88
C ALA A 208 -8.70 -3.48 18.72
N ARG A 209 -7.67 -2.68 18.95
CA ARG A 209 -7.79 -1.39 19.67
C ARG A 209 -8.69 -0.42 18.92
N TRP A 210 -8.45 -0.22 17.62
CA TRP A 210 -9.26 0.68 16.79
C TRP A 210 -10.73 0.25 16.74
N SER A 211 -11.03 -1.05 16.61
CA SER A 211 -12.40 -1.54 16.61
C SER A 211 -13.08 -1.35 17.97
N ARG A 212 -12.38 -1.66 19.08
CA ARG A 212 -12.92 -1.51 20.45
C ARG A 212 -13.15 -0.05 20.87
N SER A 213 -12.33 0.87 20.37
CA SER A 213 -12.52 2.32 20.63
C SER A 213 -13.65 2.95 19.82
N GLY A 214 -14.45 2.16 19.11
CA GLY A 214 -15.54 2.66 18.27
C GLY A 214 -15.11 3.12 16.88
N GLY A 215 -13.82 3.02 16.53
CA GLY A 215 -13.30 3.52 15.25
C GLY A 215 -13.94 2.84 14.04
N LEU A 216 -14.22 1.53 14.13
CA LEU A 216 -14.91 0.81 13.04
C LEU A 216 -16.38 1.27 12.92
N ALA A 217 -17.08 1.47 14.02
CA ALA A 217 -18.47 1.93 14.00
C ALA A 217 -18.60 3.35 13.43
N ALA A 218 -17.68 4.25 13.79
CA ALA A 218 -17.66 5.65 13.35
C ALA A 218 -16.99 5.86 11.98
N TYR A 219 -16.54 4.79 11.31
CA TYR A 219 -15.68 4.93 10.14
C TYR A 219 -16.35 5.63 8.96
N GLU A 220 -17.64 5.42 8.70
CA GLU A 220 -18.37 6.11 7.60
C GLU A 220 -18.33 7.62 7.79
N ASP A 221 -18.51 8.10 9.01
CA ASP A 221 -18.61 9.54 9.31
C ASP A 221 -17.22 10.19 9.43
N ARG A 222 -16.22 9.44 9.90
CA ARG A 222 -14.94 10.01 10.32
C ARG A 222 -13.74 9.63 9.46
N HIS A 223 -13.90 8.78 8.44
CA HIS A 223 -12.77 8.33 7.62
C HIS A 223 -12.10 9.45 6.79
N ASP A 224 -12.74 10.60 6.65
CA ASP A 224 -12.22 11.79 5.97
C ASP A 224 -11.72 12.89 6.94
N ASP A 225 -11.84 12.68 8.27
CA ASP A 225 -11.32 13.58 9.30
C ASP A 225 -9.78 13.51 9.34
N LEU A 226 -9.13 14.51 8.76
CA LEU A 226 -7.66 14.57 8.66
C LEU A 226 -6.99 14.72 10.02
N ALA A 227 -7.57 15.55 10.91
CA ALA A 227 -7.01 15.87 12.22
C ALA A 227 -7.24 14.77 13.26
N GLY A 228 -8.37 14.08 13.15
CA GLY A 228 -8.85 13.17 14.18
C GLY A 228 -8.20 11.80 14.22
N ASP A 229 -7.29 11.46 13.27
CA ASP A 229 -6.65 10.13 13.14
C ASP A 229 -7.63 8.96 13.29
N ALA A 230 -8.85 9.14 12.74
CA ALA A 230 -9.98 8.22 12.93
C ALA A 230 -9.91 6.97 12.05
N THR A 231 -8.92 6.87 11.16
CA THR A 231 -8.74 5.71 10.29
C THR A 231 -8.01 4.55 10.98
N SER A 232 -8.16 3.35 10.43
CA SER A 232 -7.55 2.15 10.99
C SER A 232 -6.02 2.16 10.95
N ARG A 233 -5.41 2.87 9.99
CA ARG A 233 -3.97 2.83 9.65
C ARG A 233 -3.44 1.39 9.44
N LEU A 234 -4.26 0.50 8.88
CA LEU A 234 -3.91 -0.91 8.68
C LEU A 234 -3.23 -1.19 7.33
N SER A 235 -3.13 -0.18 6.45
CA SER A 235 -2.56 -0.34 5.11
C SER A 235 -1.15 -0.95 5.08
N PRO A 236 -0.20 -0.61 6.00
CA PRO A 236 1.10 -1.28 6.03
C PRO A 236 1.00 -2.78 6.28
N TYR A 237 0.12 -3.18 7.19
CA TYR A 237 -0.05 -4.59 7.55
C TYR A 237 -0.71 -5.40 6.43
N PHE A 238 -1.59 -4.78 5.64
CA PHE A 238 -2.12 -5.41 4.42
C PHE A 238 -1.10 -5.46 3.28
N HIS A 239 -0.22 -4.46 3.18
CA HIS A 239 0.85 -4.44 2.17
C HIS A 239 1.83 -5.60 2.38
N PHE A 240 2.31 -5.80 3.60
CA PHE A 240 3.21 -6.92 3.95
C PHE A 240 2.47 -8.23 4.20
N GLY A 241 1.13 -8.22 4.13
CA GLY A 241 0.31 -9.38 4.41
C GLY A 241 0.40 -9.90 5.84
N ALA A 242 0.84 -9.05 6.78
CA ALA A 242 0.79 -9.31 8.23
C ALA A 242 -0.65 -9.38 8.74
N LEU A 243 -1.62 -8.85 7.99
CA LEU A 243 -3.05 -9.05 8.18
C LEU A 243 -3.69 -9.61 6.92
N SER A 244 -4.66 -10.52 7.11
CA SER A 244 -5.49 -11.04 6.02
C SER A 244 -6.63 -10.07 5.69
N ALA A 245 -6.78 -9.73 4.40
CA ALA A 245 -7.91 -8.96 3.92
C ALA A 245 -9.24 -9.72 4.11
N ALA A 246 -9.27 -11.02 3.85
CA ALA A 246 -10.46 -11.87 4.05
C ALA A 246 -10.87 -11.91 5.53
N GLU A 247 -9.92 -12.11 6.46
CA GLU A 247 -10.21 -12.07 7.90
C GLU A 247 -10.73 -10.71 8.33
N ALA A 248 -10.16 -9.62 7.82
CA ALA A 248 -10.60 -8.27 8.16
C ALA A 248 -12.04 -8.00 7.69
N VAL A 249 -12.41 -8.47 6.49
CA VAL A 249 -13.79 -8.40 5.99
C VAL A 249 -14.73 -9.19 6.88
N HIS A 250 -14.39 -10.43 7.24
CA HIS A 250 -15.22 -11.25 8.13
C HIS A 250 -15.43 -10.61 9.50
N ARG A 251 -14.37 -10.02 10.09
CA ARG A 251 -14.46 -9.34 11.39
C ARG A 251 -15.32 -8.08 11.31
N ALA A 252 -15.16 -7.28 10.26
CA ALA A 252 -15.97 -6.09 10.08
C ALA A 252 -17.45 -6.44 9.85
N ARG A 253 -17.76 -7.40 8.97
CA ARG A 253 -19.13 -7.88 8.75
C ARG A 253 -19.77 -8.47 10.01
N GLY A 254 -18.98 -9.14 10.86
CA GLY A 254 -19.43 -9.68 12.14
C GLY A 254 -19.82 -8.60 13.15
N GLN A 255 -19.27 -7.38 13.08
CA GLN A 255 -19.70 -6.23 13.87
C GLN A 255 -20.96 -5.54 13.29
N GLY A 256 -21.09 -5.54 11.96
CA GLY A 256 -22.19 -4.88 11.27
C GLY A 256 -22.16 -3.34 11.34
N GLY A 257 -23.19 -2.71 10.77
CA GLY A 257 -23.36 -1.26 10.76
C GLY A 257 -22.66 -0.55 9.59
N GLN A 258 -23.03 0.73 9.36
CA GLN A 258 -22.57 1.53 8.23
C GLN A 258 -21.04 1.72 8.20
N GLY A 259 -20.44 1.94 9.36
CA GLY A 259 -18.97 2.08 9.47
C GLY A 259 -18.24 0.80 9.04
N ALA A 260 -18.75 -0.38 9.42
CA ALA A 260 -18.18 -1.66 8.99
C ALA A 260 -18.31 -1.86 7.47
N GLU A 261 -19.47 -1.50 6.88
CA GLU A 261 -19.67 -1.55 5.43
C GLU A 261 -18.73 -0.59 4.69
N ALA A 262 -18.53 0.62 5.22
CA ALA A 262 -17.57 1.57 4.68
C ALA A 262 -16.14 1.05 4.72
N PHE A 263 -15.74 0.42 5.82
CA PHE A 263 -14.42 -0.20 5.94
C PHE A 263 -14.25 -1.37 4.96
N VAL A 264 -15.24 -2.25 4.83
CA VAL A 264 -15.24 -3.34 3.85
C VAL A 264 -15.15 -2.79 2.42
N ARG A 265 -15.81 -1.67 2.12
CA ARG A 265 -15.70 -0.99 0.82
C ARG A 265 -14.26 -0.55 0.51
N GLN A 266 -13.46 -0.13 1.51
CA GLN A 266 -12.04 0.18 1.29
C GLN A 266 -11.21 -1.07 0.99
N LEU A 267 -11.51 -2.21 1.62
CA LEU A 267 -10.86 -3.48 1.28
C LEU A 267 -11.26 -3.96 -0.13
N CYS A 268 -12.51 -3.73 -0.53
CA CYS A 268 -12.95 -3.97 -1.90
C CYS A 268 -12.24 -3.07 -2.94
N TRP A 269 -11.92 -1.79 -2.61
CA TRP A 269 -11.09 -0.94 -3.46
C TRP A 269 -9.70 -1.53 -3.70
N ARG A 270 -9.10 -2.10 -2.66
CA ARG A 270 -7.82 -2.80 -2.77
C ARG A 270 -7.93 -3.99 -3.75
N ASP A 271 -8.94 -4.84 -3.59
CA ASP A 271 -9.19 -5.97 -4.49
C ASP A 271 -9.50 -5.51 -5.93
N PHE A 272 -10.24 -4.40 -6.09
CA PHE A 272 -10.50 -3.78 -7.38
C PHE A 272 -9.22 -3.37 -8.12
N HIS A 273 -8.27 -2.74 -7.42
CA HIS A 273 -6.99 -2.40 -8.02
C HIS A 273 -6.20 -3.65 -8.39
N HIS A 274 -6.22 -4.69 -7.56
CA HIS A 274 -5.53 -5.95 -7.87
C HIS A 274 -6.09 -6.63 -9.12
N GLN A 275 -7.41 -6.65 -9.32
CA GLN A 275 -7.99 -7.24 -10.54
C GLN A 275 -7.72 -6.39 -11.79
N VAL A 276 -7.65 -5.05 -11.67
CA VAL A 276 -7.25 -4.19 -12.79
C VAL A 276 -5.80 -4.47 -13.18
N LEU A 277 -4.87 -4.53 -12.21
CA LEU A 277 -3.45 -4.75 -12.51
C LEU A 277 -3.18 -6.19 -12.99
N ALA A 278 -3.91 -7.18 -12.48
CA ALA A 278 -3.82 -8.55 -12.97
C ALA A 278 -4.16 -8.66 -14.47
N ALA A 279 -5.19 -7.92 -14.90
CA ALA A 279 -5.62 -7.88 -16.31
C ALA A 279 -4.76 -6.93 -17.16
N ARG A 280 -4.18 -5.90 -16.58
CA ARG A 280 -3.41 -4.84 -17.25
C ARG A 280 -2.12 -4.56 -16.51
N PRO A 281 -1.13 -5.48 -16.52
CA PRO A 281 0.13 -5.33 -15.78
C PRO A 281 0.90 -4.06 -16.16
N GLU A 282 0.80 -3.60 -17.41
CA GLU A 282 1.40 -2.38 -17.92
C GLU A 282 0.87 -1.10 -17.24
N ALA A 283 -0.33 -1.15 -16.63
CA ALA A 283 -0.86 -0.02 -15.87
C ALA A 283 -0.03 0.32 -14.61
N SER A 284 0.96 -0.49 -14.26
CA SER A 284 1.94 -0.13 -13.23
C SER A 284 2.93 0.97 -13.67
N TRP A 285 3.08 1.25 -14.98
CA TRP A 285 3.99 2.28 -15.52
C TRP A 285 3.44 3.05 -16.72
N ARG A 286 2.35 2.58 -17.34
CA ARG A 286 1.64 3.25 -18.45
C ARG A 286 0.27 3.71 -18.00
N ASP A 287 -0.27 4.68 -18.71
CA ASP A 287 -1.63 5.13 -18.49
C ASP A 287 -2.62 4.00 -18.81
N TYR A 288 -3.49 3.69 -17.89
CA TYR A 288 -4.58 2.72 -18.10
C TYR A 288 -5.54 3.22 -19.17
N ARG A 289 -5.77 4.55 -19.21
CA ARG A 289 -6.50 5.24 -20.29
C ARG A 289 -5.61 6.33 -20.86
N THR A 290 -5.04 6.10 -22.02
CA THR A 290 -4.24 7.11 -22.74
C THR A 290 -5.11 8.33 -23.08
N ARG A 291 -4.57 9.53 -22.86
CA ARG A 291 -5.25 10.81 -23.07
C ARG A 291 -4.38 11.82 -23.80
N ASP A 292 -3.27 11.36 -24.35
CA ASP A 292 -2.28 12.19 -25.07
C ASP A 292 -1.80 13.39 -24.26
N ASP A 293 -1.74 13.23 -22.91
CA ASP A 293 -1.24 14.26 -22.02
C ASP A 293 0.22 14.61 -22.30
N ARG A 294 0.48 15.90 -22.46
CA ARG A 294 1.84 16.46 -22.50
C ARG A 294 2.22 16.96 -21.12
N TRP A 295 2.52 16.02 -20.24
CA TRP A 295 2.91 16.33 -18.87
C TRP A 295 4.19 17.17 -18.83
N ARG A 296 4.27 18.08 -17.85
CA ARG A 296 5.54 18.68 -17.47
C ARG A 296 6.40 17.63 -16.76
N GLY A 297 7.65 17.51 -17.21
CA GLY A 297 8.66 16.62 -16.61
C GLY A 297 9.49 17.30 -15.53
N GLU A 298 10.54 16.60 -15.09
CA GLU A 298 11.48 17.15 -14.08
C GLU A 298 12.20 18.39 -14.60
N ASP A 299 12.58 18.44 -15.88
CA ASP A 299 13.27 19.58 -16.48
C ASP A 299 12.38 20.84 -16.57
N ASP A 300 11.07 20.66 -16.81
CA ASP A 300 10.14 21.79 -17.00
C ASP A 300 9.53 22.30 -15.67
N ALA A 301 9.66 21.54 -14.58
CA ALA A 301 8.97 21.82 -13.33
C ALA A 301 9.81 21.51 -12.09
N ALA A 302 11.13 21.59 -12.19
CA ALA A 302 12.06 21.20 -11.11
C ALA A 302 11.75 21.90 -9.78
N GLU A 303 11.53 23.21 -9.80
CA GLU A 303 11.22 24.02 -8.61
C GLU A 303 9.85 23.67 -8.02
N ASP A 304 8.82 23.52 -8.87
CA ASP A 304 7.47 23.12 -8.45
C ASP A 304 7.47 21.73 -7.81
N ILE A 305 8.21 20.80 -8.42
CA ILE A 305 8.37 19.42 -7.93
C ILE A 305 9.11 19.39 -6.58
N ALA A 306 10.19 20.19 -6.45
CA ALA A 306 10.94 20.30 -5.21
C ALA A 306 10.08 20.91 -4.10
N ALA A 307 9.37 22.01 -4.37
CA ALA A 307 8.45 22.63 -3.42
C ALA A 307 7.34 21.64 -2.97
N TRP A 308 6.79 20.87 -3.91
CA TRP A 308 5.78 19.84 -3.58
C TRP A 308 6.40 18.71 -2.74
N ARG A 309 7.55 18.15 -3.12
CA ARG A 309 8.25 17.11 -2.36
C ARG A 309 8.57 17.56 -0.94
N ASP A 310 8.95 18.82 -0.78
CA ASP A 310 9.38 19.39 0.51
C ASP A 310 8.24 19.91 1.38
N GLY A 311 7.00 19.90 0.88
CA GLY A 311 5.85 20.47 1.59
C GLY A 311 6.01 21.98 1.80
N ARG A 312 6.35 22.69 0.73
CA ARG A 312 6.58 24.15 0.66
C ARG A 312 5.89 24.79 -0.56
N THR A 313 4.72 24.24 -0.92
CA THR A 313 3.94 24.73 -2.08
C THR A 313 3.23 26.05 -1.82
N GLY A 314 3.18 26.50 -0.56
CA GLY A 314 2.36 27.64 -0.14
C GLY A 314 0.87 27.28 0.04
N TYR A 315 0.48 26.04 -0.16
CA TYR A 315 -0.87 25.51 0.12
C TYR A 315 -0.84 24.63 1.38
N PRO A 316 -1.24 25.16 2.55
CA PRO A 316 -1.00 24.52 3.84
C PRO A 316 -1.48 23.08 3.96
N ILE A 317 -2.61 22.73 3.34
CA ILE A 317 -3.14 21.36 3.39
C ILE A 317 -2.29 20.38 2.57
N VAL A 318 -1.71 20.82 1.46
CA VAL A 318 -0.80 20.02 0.62
C VAL A 318 0.54 19.85 1.34
N ASP A 319 1.04 20.94 1.91
CA ASP A 319 2.32 20.95 2.64
C ASP A 319 2.25 20.09 3.90
N ALA A 320 1.15 20.17 4.64
CA ALA A 320 0.88 19.30 5.78
C ALA A 320 0.86 17.82 5.38
N ALA A 321 0.26 17.49 4.24
CA ALA A 321 0.22 16.13 3.72
C ALA A 321 1.62 15.57 3.41
N MET A 322 2.44 16.36 2.72
CA MET A 322 3.80 15.95 2.34
C MET A 322 4.74 15.84 3.56
N ARG A 323 4.59 16.74 4.54
CA ARG A 323 5.34 16.68 5.79
C ARG A 323 4.93 15.50 6.68
N GLN A 324 3.63 15.16 6.72
CA GLN A 324 3.16 13.92 7.35
C GLN A 324 3.81 12.69 6.71
N LEU A 325 3.81 12.63 5.36
CA LEU A 325 4.43 11.52 4.63
C LEU A 325 5.91 11.34 5.03
N ARG A 326 6.67 12.43 5.06
CA ARG A 326 8.09 12.40 5.42
C ARG A 326 8.30 11.95 6.88
N HIS A 327 7.46 12.41 7.80
CA HIS A 327 7.61 12.13 9.23
C HIS A 327 7.14 10.73 9.62
N GLU A 328 6.00 10.26 9.09
CA GLU A 328 5.38 9.00 9.48
C GLU A 328 5.68 7.84 8.52
N GLY A 329 6.21 8.12 7.31
CA GLY A 329 6.25 7.12 6.23
C GLY A 329 4.85 6.64 5.84
N TRP A 330 3.84 7.41 6.22
CA TRP A 330 2.42 7.15 5.98
C TRP A 330 1.68 8.47 5.80
N MET A 331 0.58 8.46 5.07
CA MET A 331 -0.27 9.62 4.85
C MET A 331 -1.73 9.21 4.84
N HIS A 332 -2.59 10.04 5.40
CA HIS A 332 -4.04 9.86 5.36
C HIS A 332 -4.56 9.82 3.91
N ASN A 333 -5.51 8.93 3.57
CA ASN A 333 -5.97 8.75 2.19
C ASN A 333 -6.47 10.05 1.54
N ARG A 334 -7.25 10.87 2.28
CA ARG A 334 -7.73 12.16 1.78
C ARG A 334 -6.56 13.09 1.43
N ALA A 335 -5.53 13.12 2.25
CA ALA A 335 -4.31 13.89 2.02
C ALA A 335 -3.56 13.40 0.76
N ARG A 336 -3.47 12.07 0.54
CA ARG A 336 -2.87 11.50 -0.69
C ARG A 336 -3.58 12.00 -1.95
N LEU A 337 -4.92 12.01 -1.94
CA LEU A 337 -5.71 12.49 -3.08
C LEU A 337 -5.51 13.99 -3.33
N LEU A 338 -5.38 14.80 -2.28
CA LEU A 338 -5.12 16.23 -2.39
C LEU A 338 -3.73 16.50 -2.95
N ALA A 339 -2.70 15.88 -2.38
CA ALA A 339 -1.33 16.02 -2.84
C ALA A 339 -1.14 15.53 -4.30
N ALA A 340 -1.76 14.41 -4.66
CA ALA A 340 -1.71 13.87 -6.01
C ALA A 340 -2.47 14.74 -7.02
N SER A 341 -3.66 15.23 -6.67
CA SER A 341 -4.43 16.14 -7.52
C SER A 341 -3.72 17.48 -7.71
N PHE A 342 -3.05 17.98 -6.68
CA PHE A 342 -2.28 19.22 -6.78
C PHE A 342 -1.11 19.06 -7.77
N LEU A 343 -0.30 18.01 -7.61
CA LEU A 343 0.81 17.75 -8.52
C LEU A 343 0.33 17.56 -9.96
N THR A 344 -0.65 16.70 -10.19
CA THR A 344 -1.03 16.26 -11.55
C THR A 344 -1.99 17.21 -12.27
N LYS A 345 -2.77 18.00 -11.55
CA LYS A 345 -3.81 18.87 -12.16
C LYS A 345 -3.57 20.34 -11.95
N THR A 346 -2.97 20.76 -10.83
CA THR A 346 -2.67 22.18 -10.58
C THR A 346 -1.29 22.53 -11.14
N LEU A 347 -0.26 21.72 -10.84
CA LEU A 347 1.09 21.89 -11.42
C LEU A 347 1.23 21.27 -12.81
N TYR A 348 0.36 20.33 -13.17
CA TYR A 348 0.36 19.58 -14.42
C TYR A 348 1.66 18.79 -14.65
N VAL A 349 2.15 18.17 -13.60
CA VAL A 349 3.35 17.33 -13.61
C VAL A 349 2.98 15.86 -13.79
N ASP A 350 3.85 15.09 -14.47
CA ASP A 350 3.65 13.65 -14.70
C ASP A 350 3.40 12.90 -13.38
N TRP A 351 2.31 12.16 -13.33
CA TRP A 351 1.90 11.40 -12.16
C TRP A 351 2.97 10.38 -11.71
N ARG A 352 3.82 9.91 -12.62
CA ARG A 352 4.88 8.92 -12.33
C ARG A 352 5.93 9.48 -11.38
N ILE A 353 6.21 10.78 -11.48
CA ILE A 353 7.13 11.50 -10.58
C ILE A 353 6.59 11.47 -9.15
N GLY A 354 5.32 11.79 -8.99
CA GLY A 354 4.68 11.76 -7.67
C GLY A 354 4.51 10.34 -7.13
N ALA A 355 4.11 9.39 -7.99
CA ALA A 355 3.98 7.99 -7.64
C ALA A 355 5.30 7.40 -7.16
N ARG A 356 6.42 7.76 -7.80
CA ARG A 356 7.76 7.35 -7.40
C ARG A 356 8.13 7.92 -6.03
N HIS A 357 7.94 9.22 -5.82
CA HIS A 357 8.21 9.85 -4.54
C HIS A 357 7.41 9.21 -3.38
N PHE A 358 6.15 8.84 -3.63
CA PHE A 358 5.35 8.10 -2.65
C PHE A 358 5.92 6.71 -2.39
N LEU A 359 6.32 5.98 -3.41
CA LEU A 359 6.98 4.67 -3.24
C LEU A 359 8.29 4.77 -2.47
N ASP A 360 9.03 5.86 -2.59
CA ASP A 360 10.30 6.04 -1.86
C ASP A 360 10.08 6.26 -0.35
N LEU A 361 8.94 6.81 0.05
CA LEU A 361 8.65 7.17 1.45
C LEU A 361 7.60 6.26 2.13
N LEU A 362 6.57 5.84 1.41
CA LEU A 362 5.46 5.09 2.00
C LEU A 362 5.88 3.71 2.50
N VAL A 363 5.58 3.42 3.76
CA VAL A 363 5.68 2.09 4.36
C VAL A 363 4.67 1.11 3.73
N ASP A 364 3.50 1.61 3.35
CA ASP A 364 2.47 0.86 2.61
C ASP A 364 2.56 1.04 1.10
N GLY A 365 3.75 1.35 0.59
CA GLY A 365 4.03 1.59 -0.83
C GLY A 365 3.86 0.35 -1.72
N ASP A 366 2.62 -0.09 -1.86
CA ASP A 366 2.18 -1.17 -2.73
C ASP A 366 2.02 -0.65 -4.16
N VAL A 367 2.74 -1.23 -5.11
CA VAL A 367 2.72 -0.84 -6.52
C VAL A 367 1.29 -0.84 -7.08
N VAL A 368 0.48 -1.85 -6.73
CA VAL A 368 -0.89 -1.97 -7.25
C VAL A 368 -1.74 -0.76 -6.86
N ASN A 369 -1.83 -0.52 -5.54
CA ASN A 369 -2.68 0.56 -5.03
C ASN A 369 -2.07 1.94 -5.29
N ASN A 370 -0.75 2.09 -5.16
CA ASN A 370 -0.09 3.38 -5.41
C ASN A 370 -0.30 3.85 -6.84
N GLN A 371 0.08 3.03 -7.83
CA GLN A 371 0.04 3.43 -9.24
C GLN A 371 -1.39 3.69 -9.72
N LEU A 372 -2.34 2.85 -9.35
CA LEU A 372 -3.73 3.02 -9.80
C LEU A 372 -4.45 4.18 -9.10
N ASN A 373 -4.13 4.49 -7.83
CA ASN A 373 -4.64 5.69 -7.18
C ASN A 373 -4.02 6.98 -7.75
N TRP A 374 -2.72 6.97 -8.10
CA TRP A 374 -2.09 8.09 -8.79
C TRP A 374 -2.74 8.36 -10.14
N GLN A 375 -2.98 7.32 -10.93
CA GLN A 375 -3.69 7.45 -12.21
C GLN A 375 -5.15 7.88 -12.02
N TRP A 376 -5.82 7.40 -10.96
CA TRP A 376 -7.15 7.88 -10.61
C TRP A 376 -7.13 9.40 -10.35
N ALA A 377 -6.19 9.90 -9.55
CA ALA A 377 -6.03 11.33 -9.28
C ALA A 377 -5.67 12.13 -10.54
N ALA A 378 -4.79 11.62 -11.39
CA ALA A 378 -4.37 12.22 -12.65
C ALA A 378 -5.47 12.22 -13.72
N GLY A 379 -6.45 11.30 -13.61
CA GLY A 379 -7.51 11.10 -14.60
C GLY A 379 -7.11 10.23 -15.79
N THR A 380 -6.03 9.46 -15.67
CA THR A 380 -5.57 8.47 -16.65
C THR A 380 -5.90 7.04 -16.25
N GLY A 381 -6.53 6.85 -15.09
CA GLY A 381 -6.91 5.55 -14.53
C GLY A 381 -8.39 5.22 -14.68
N THR A 382 -8.92 4.58 -13.65
CA THR A 382 -10.31 4.08 -13.57
C THR A 382 -11.31 5.15 -13.11
N ASP A 383 -10.89 6.40 -12.90
CA ASP A 383 -11.79 7.50 -12.52
C ASP A 383 -12.85 7.76 -13.58
N THR A 384 -14.12 7.88 -13.12
CA THR A 384 -15.26 8.24 -13.97
C THR A 384 -15.39 9.75 -14.18
N ARG A 385 -14.64 10.56 -13.43
CA ARG A 385 -14.61 12.03 -13.53
C ARG A 385 -13.19 12.56 -13.72
N PRO A 386 -12.51 12.20 -14.83
CA PRO A 386 -11.08 12.45 -15.02
C PRO A 386 -10.68 13.93 -15.04
N HIS A 387 -11.63 14.81 -15.29
CA HIS A 387 -11.40 16.26 -15.34
C HIS A 387 -11.66 16.99 -14.02
N ARG A 388 -12.07 16.27 -12.96
CA ARG A 388 -12.32 16.88 -11.66
C ARG A 388 -11.00 17.31 -11.00
N VAL A 389 -10.82 18.62 -10.79
CA VAL A 389 -9.72 19.20 -10.04
C VAL A 389 -10.14 19.40 -8.59
N LEU A 390 -9.32 18.95 -7.65
CA LEU A 390 -9.54 19.20 -6.21
C LEU A 390 -8.90 20.54 -5.84
N ASN A 391 -9.72 21.56 -5.60
CA ASN A 391 -9.24 22.85 -5.09
C ASN A 391 -8.73 22.68 -3.65
N PRO A 392 -7.42 22.85 -3.36
CA PRO A 392 -6.85 22.57 -2.05
C PRO A 392 -7.48 23.39 -0.91
N THR A 393 -7.78 24.67 -1.15
CA THR A 393 -8.38 25.55 -0.14
C THR A 393 -9.82 25.14 0.21
N VAL A 394 -10.64 24.82 -0.80
CA VAL A 394 -12.01 24.33 -0.59
C VAL A 394 -12.00 23.01 0.16
N GLN A 395 -11.10 22.10 -0.22
CA GLN A 395 -10.96 20.80 0.45
C GLN A 395 -10.44 20.96 1.90
N ALA A 396 -9.50 21.88 2.13
CA ALA A 396 -8.99 22.16 3.46
C ALA A 396 -10.10 22.64 4.41
N ARG A 397 -10.90 23.61 3.98
CA ARG A 397 -12.06 24.09 4.76
C ARG A 397 -13.08 22.99 5.07
N ARG A 398 -13.21 21.99 4.19
CA ARG A 398 -14.13 20.86 4.38
C ARG A 398 -13.58 19.80 5.34
N PHE A 399 -12.31 19.44 5.23
CA PHE A 399 -11.72 18.25 5.91
C PHE A 399 -10.80 18.60 7.09
N ASP A 400 -10.48 19.88 7.26
CA ASP A 400 -9.72 20.45 8.38
C ASP A 400 -10.22 21.86 8.70
N PRO A 401 -11.54 22.04 9.02
CA PRO A 401 -12.16 23.36 9.11
C PRO A 401 -11.50 24.28 10.14
N HIS A 402 -10.93 23.70 11.19
CA HIS A 402 -10.25 24.42 12.24
C HIS A 402 -8.73 24.52 12.07
N GLY A 403 -8.16 23.95 11.02
CA GLY A 403 -6.71 23.95 10.78
C GLY A 403 -5.90 23.08 11.73
N ALA A 404 -6.50 22.13 12.41
CA ALA A 404 -5.81 21.28 13.38
C ALA A 404 -4.78 20.35 12.73
N TYR A 405 -5.12 19.80 11.55
CA TYR A 405 -4.17 19.00 10.75
C TYR A 405 -3.03 19.86 10.24
N VAL A 406 -3.33 21.05 9.71
CA VAL A 406 -2.32 22.00 9.25
C VAL A 406 -1.37 22.39 10.39
N ARG A 407 -1.89 22.82 11.56
CA ARG A 407 -1.05 23.19 12.71
C ARG A 407 -0.11 22.08 13.17
N ARG A 408 -0.58 20.84 13.11
CA ARG A 408 0.23 19.69 13.49
C ARG A 408 1.44 19.50 12.59
N TRP A 409 1.31 19.75 11.28
CA TRP A 409 2.35 19.43 10.30
C TRP A 409 3.07 20.64 9.71
N VAL A 410 2.51 21.85 9.92
CA VAL A 410 3.06 23.13 9.47
C VAL A 410 3.14 24.06 10.68
N PRO A 411 4.15 23.86 11.55
CA PRO A 411 4.28 24.63 12.80
C PRO A 411 4.41 26.13 12.59
N GLU A 412 4.91 26.58 11.42
CA GLU A 412 4.96 27.99 11.04
C GLU A 412 3.59 28.68 11.07
N LEU A 413 2.51 27.90 10.93
CA LEU A 413 1.13 28.40 10.92
C LEU A 413 0.38 28.14 12.25
N ALA A 414 1.07 27.74 13.31
CA ALA A 414 0.46 27.35 14.57
C ALA A 414 -0.45 28.45 15.17
N ASP A 415 -0.01 29.71 15.09
CA ASP A 415 -0.68 30.87 15.66
C ASP A 415 -1.61 31.61 14.67
N VAL A 416 -1.82 31.05 13.47
CA VAL A 416 -2.71 31.62 12.50
C VAL A 416 -4.16 31.23 12.79
N ASP A 417 -5.06 32.21 12.75
CA ASP A 417 -6.51 32.00 12.95
C ASP A 417 -7.10 30.99 11.96
N ALA A 418 -8.04 30.18 12.42
CA ALA A 418 -8.72 29.16 11.60
C ALA A 418 -9.33 29.73 10.29
N GLY A 419 -9.79 30.98 10.32
CA GLY A 419 -10.35 31.65 9.15
C GLY A 419 -9.32 32.01 8.07
N ARG A 420 -8.03 32.03 8.42
CA ARG A 420 -6.92 32.41 7.53
C ARG A 420 -5.88 31.30 7.33
N ILE A 421 -5.84 30.29 8.16
CA ILE A 421 -4.81 29.26 8.16
C ILE A 421 -4.70 28.50 6.81
N HIS A 422 -5.78 28.40 6.06
CA HIS A 422 -5.81 27.75 4.75
C HIS A 422 -5.45 28.69 3.59
N GLU A 423 -5.34 29.99 3.84
CA GLU A 423 -4.99 31.02 2.86
C GLU A 423 -4.06 32.08 3.50
N PRO A 424 -2.88 31.69 4.04
CA PRO A 424 -1.98 32.59 4.76
C PRO A 424 -1.46 33.75 3.89
N TRP A 425 -1.43 33.60 2.57
CA TRP A 425 -1.09 34.67 1.62
C TRP A 425 -2.06 35.87 1.63
N ARG A 426 -3.21 35.73 2.30
CA ARG A 426 -4.19 36.83 2.50
C ARG A 426 -3.97 37.58 3.80
N LEU A 427 -2.95 37.24 4.57
CA LEU A 427 -2.56 38.01 5.75
C LEU A 427 -1.89 39.32 5.33
N PRO A 428 -1.90 40.35 6.20
CA PRO A 428 -1.10 41.57 5.99
C PRO A 428 0.38 41.22 5.77
N PRO A 429 1.10 41.97 4.91
CA PRO A 429 2.50 41.68 4.56
C PRO A 429 3.38 41.42 5.79
N ASP A 430 3.38 42.33 6.77
CA ASP A 430 4.18 42.18 7.99
C ASP A 430 3.94 40.86 8.75
N ARG A 431 2.68 40.43 8.80
CA ARG A 431 2.31 39.17 9.46
C ARG A 431 2.75 37.97 8.62
N ARG A 432 2.61 38.06 7.31
CA ARG A 432 3.02 37.00 6.37
C ARG A 432 4.53 36.77 6.40
N ASP A 433 5.30 37.86 6.32
CA ASP A 433 6.77 37.80 6.31
C ASP A 433 7.32 37.22 7.62
N ALA A 434 6.66 37.49 8.74
CA ALA A 434 7.02 36.94 10.05
C ALA A 434 6.77 35.42 10.19
N LEU A 435 5.91 34.81 9.35
CA LEU A 435 5.63 33.37 9.43
C LEU A 435 6.77 32.48 8.91
N GLY A 436 7.62 32.98 8.00
CA GLY A 436 8.61 32.15 7.32
C GLY A 436 8.00 31.05 6.43
N TYR A 437 6.71 31.15 6.13
CA TYR A 437 5.98 30.23 5.29
C TYR A 437 5.89 30.76 3.84
N PRO A 438 6.11 29.92 2.80
CA PRO A 438 6.19 30.39 1.43
C PRO A 438 4.83 30.87 0.88
N ASP A 439 4.90 31.78 -0.09
CA ASP A 439 3.76 32.10 -0.94
C ASP A 439 3.42 30.94 -1.89
N PRO A 440 2.18 30.88 -2.44
CA PRO A 440 1.78 29.85 -3.39
C PRO A 440 2.66 29.80 -4.64
N VAL A 441 3.23 28.62 -4.95
CA VAL A 441 4.07 28.38 -6.15
C VAL A 441 3.31 28.60 -7.46
N VAL A 442 1.98 28.55 -7.45
CA VAL A 442 1.11 28.83 -8.60
C VAL A 442 -0.25 29.31 -8.12
N GLY A 443 -0.85 30.25 -8.83
CA GLY A 443 -2.24 30.63 -8.62
C GLY A 443 -3.22 29.52 -9.04
N LEU A 444 -4.28 29.26 -8.25
CA LEU A 444 -5.25 28.21 -8.57
C LEU A 444 -5.98 28.44 -9.91
N ALA A 445 -6.25 29.68 -10.27
CA ALA A 445 -6.86 30.03 -11.56
C ALA A 445 -5.91 29.71 -12.72
N GLU A 446 -4.64 30.04 -12.57
CA GLU A 446 -3.59 29.73 -13.55
C GLU A 446 -3.44 28.20 -13.71
N GLY A 447 -3.30 27.46 -12.60
CA GLY A 447 -3.22 26.00 -12.62
C GLY A 447 -4.42 25.34 -13.30
N LEU A 448 -5.64 25.85 -13.03
CA LEU A 448 -6.86 25.37 -13.68
C LEU A 448 -6.86 25.67 -15.19
N THR A 449 -6.45 26.85 -15.61
CA THR A 449 -6.32 27.24 -17.03
C THR A 449 -5.29 26.37 -17.73
N ARG A 450 -4.11 26.16 -17.12
CA ARG A 450 -3.07 25.23 -17.62
C ARG A 450 -3.64 23.83 -17.87
N PHE A 451 -4.32 23.29 -16.87
CA PHE A 451 -4.94 21.95 -16.96
C PHE A 451 -6.02 21.85 -18.05
N ARG A 452 -6.90 22.86 -18.14
CA ARG A 452 -7.98 22.90 -19.17
C ARG A 452 -7.40 22.96 -20.57
N ARG A 453 -6.45 23.87 -20.80
CA ARG A 453 -5.77 24.02 -22.10
C ARG A 453 -5.08 22.73 -22.51
N ALA A 454 -4.35 22.09 -21.59
CA ALA A 454 -3.65 20.83 -21.85
C ALA A 454 -4.60 19.66 -22.18
N ARG A 455 -5.87 19.73 -21.74
CA ARG A 455 -6.92 18.73 -22.00
C ARG A 455 -7.90 19.14 -23.09
N GLY A 456 -7.61 20.23 -23.89
CA GLY A 456 -8.47 20.70 -24.97
C GLY A 456 -9.85 21.18 -24.50
N ARG A 457 -9.92 21.86 -23.37
CA ARG A 457 -11.16 22.34 -22.73
C ARG A 457 -11.08 23.83 -22.37
N ASP A 458 -10.67 24.63 -23.34
CA ASP A 458 -10.67 26.11 -23.19
C ASP A 458 -12.09 26.66 -23.18
#